data_17817bf14f875eba4dd8ae5ffddf3aec
#
_entry.id   17817bf14f875eba4dd8ae5ffddf3aec
#
_cell.length_a   1.000
_cell.length_b   1.000
_cell.length_c   1.000
_cell.angle_alpha   90.00
_cell.angle_beta   90.00
_cell.angle_gamma   90.00
#
_symmetry.space_group_name_H-M   'P 1'
#
loop_
_entity.id
_entity.type
_entity.pdbx_description
1 polymer ?
#
loop_
_entity_poly.entity_id
_entity_poly.type
_entity_poly.pdbx_seq_one_letter_code
_entity_poly.pdbx_strand_id
1 'polypeptide(L)'
;KMIECARRKGLSLKREAFRESGRKITYYRGVREWFGRINAYGAGRGIDVQHYINSSGIKEILEGTDIAREFKNIYASSFLYDDEGAAYWPAVGVNYTNKTQFIYKINKGVESVSDTKLVNQYLEEEKRPVQFKHMIFIGDGTTDIPCMRLVKSQGGHSIAVYNPAHQGSFE
;
A
#
# COMPACT_ATOMS: atom_id res chain seq x y z
N LYS A 1 -20.40 9.60 2.14
CA LYS A 1 -20.47 9.84 3.61
C LYS A 1 -19.30 10.67 4.14
N MET A 2 -18.00 10.30 3.88
CA MET A 2 -16.83 11.04 4.42
C MET A 2 -16.81 12.49 3.92
N ILE A 3 -16.90 12.72 2.61
CA ILE A 3 -16.92 14.06 2.00
C ILE A 3 -18.07 14.91 2.56
N GLU A 4 -19.28 14.36 2.63
CA GLU A 4 -20.45 15.05 3.20
C GLU A 4 -20.26 15.36 4.70
N CYS A 5 -19.70 14.42 5.46
CA CYS A 5 -19.43 14.63 6.87
C CYS A 5 -18.42 15.74 7.09
N ALA A 6 -17.34 15.75 6.31
CA ALA A 6 -16.31 16.78 6.39
C ALA A 6 -16.86 18.16 6.02
N ARG A 7 -17.66 18.27 4.93
CA ARG A 7 -18.35 19.52 4.55
C ARG A 7 -19.24 20.06 5.67
N ARG A 8 -20.04 19.18 6.30
CA ARG A 8 -20.90 19.57 7.43
C ARG A 8 -20.12 20.05 8.65
N LYS A 9 -18.91 19.54 8.86
CA LYS A 9 -18.05 19.90 10.00
C LYS A 9 -17.06 21.01 9.69
N GLY A 10 -17.09 21.60 8.48
CA GLY A 10 -16.14 22.63 8.05
C GLY A 10 -14.69 22.12 7.99
N LEU A 11 -14.47 20.81 7.84
CA LEU A 11 -13.15 20.23 7.74
C LEU A 11 -12.60 20.40 6.32
N SER A 12 -11.34 20.80 6.23
CA SER A 12 -10.65 20.88 4.95
C SER A 12 -10.47 19.50 4.33
N LEU A 13 -10.87 19.36 3.07
CA LEU A 13 -10.63 18.18 2.24
C LEU A 13 -9.52 18.45 1.21
N LYS A 14 -8.70 19.47 1.43
CA LYS A 14 -7.58 19.77 0.54
C LYS A 14 -6.52 18.66 0.62
N ARG A 15 -5.91 18.37 -0.52
CA ARG A 15 -4.83 17.36 -0.63
C ARG A 15 -3.74 17.58 0.42
N GLU A 16 -3.35 18.84 0.65
CA GLU A 16 -2.31 19.16 1.61
C GLU A 16 -2.71 18.87 3.06
N ALA A 17 -3.99 19.05 3.42
CA ALA A 17 -4.49 18.69 4.75
C ALA A 17 -4.39 17.18 5.04
N PHE A 18 -4.60 16.34 4.00
CA PHE A 18 -4.36 14.91 4.12
C PHE A 18 -2.87 14.61 4.30
N ARG A 19 -1.99 15.23 3.52
CA ARG A 19 -0.53 15.07 3.64
C ARG A 19 -0.02 15.52 5.01
N GLU A 20 -0.53 16.61 5.54
CA GLU A 20 -0.20 17.05 6.91
C GLU A 20 -0.60 16.04 7.97
N SER A 21 -1.73 15.35 7.76
CA SER A 21 -2.13 14.25 8.65
C SER A 21 -1.13 13.10 8.59
N GLY A 22 -0.57 12.83 7.40
CA GLY A 22 0.50 11.84 7.20
C GLY A 22 1.77 12.17 7.97
N ARG A 23 2.18 13.44 8.02
CA ARG A 23 3.36 13.91 8.79
C ARG A 23 3.26 13.64 10.29
N LYS A 24 2.05 13.44 10.80
CA LYS A 24 1.77 13.19 12.23
C LYS A 24 1.70 11.71 12.59
N ILE A 25 1.83 10.81 11.61
CA ILE A 25 1.79 9.37 11.85
C ILE A 25 3.01 8.95 12.66
N THR A 26 2.74 8.22 13.74
CA THR A 26 3.77 7.55 14.54
C THR A 26 3.94 6.12 14.07
N TYR A 27 5.18 5.64 14.03
CA TYR A 27 5.52 4.31 13.60
C TYR A 27 5.87 3.41 14.78
N TYR A 28 5.73 2.12 14.57
CA TYR A 28 6.36 1.16 15.47
C TYR A 28 7.88 1.32 15.47
N ARG A 29 8.49 0.94 16.56
CA ARG A 29 9.95 0.99 16.72
C ARG A 29 10.65 0.23 15.59
N GLY A 30 11.62 0.86 14.95
CA GLY A 30 12.45 0.25 13.92
C GLY A 30 11.93 0.41 12.49
N VAL A 31 10.73 0.98 12.27
CA VAL A 31 10.16 1.14 10.91
C VAL A 31 11.01 2.06 10.04
N ARG A 32 11.51 3.18 10.58
CA ARG A 32 12.34 4.11 9.80
C ARG A 32 13.67 3.50 9.39
N GLU A 33 14.27 2.72 10.26
CA GLU A 33 15.55 2.05 10.02
C GLU A 33 15.40 0.78 9.17
N TRP A 34 14.18 0.25 9.06
CA TRP A 34 13.90 -0.97 8.31
C TRP A 34 14.38 -0.90 6.87
N PHE A 35 14.02 0.18 6.16
CA PHE A 35 14.31 0.31 4.73
C PHE A 35 15.82 0.29 4.45
N GLY A 36 16.60 1.10 5.16
CA GLY A 36 18.05 1.11 5.01
C GLY A 36 18.69 -0.25 5.33
N ARG A 37 18.23 -0.91 6.37
CA ARG A 37 18.74 -2.22 6.80
C ARG A 37 18.45 -3.32 5.79
N ILE A 38 17.20 -3.43 5.31
CA ILE A 38 16.83 -4.50 4.38
C ILE A 38 17.41 -4.26 2.98
N ASN A 39 17.50 -3.01 2.54
CA ASN A 39 18.13 -2.65 1.27
C ASN A 39 19.64 -2.98 1.29
N ALA A 40 20.35 -2.63 2.35
CA ALA A 40 21.76 -2.98 2.51
C ALA A 40 21.97 -4.51 2.57
N TYR A 41 21.09 -5.23 3.26
CA TYR A 41 21.13 -6.70 3.33
C TYR A 41 20.93 -7.33 1.94
N GLY A 42 19.97 -6.82 1.16
CA GLY A 42 19.71 -7.27 -0.20
C GLY A 42 20.89 -6.97 -1.14
N ALA A 43 21.37 -5.73 -1.12
CA ALA A 43 22.49 -5.29 -1.95
C ALA A 43 23.75 -6.14 -1.74
N GLY A 44 24.07 -6.50 -0.49
CA GLY A 44 25.18 -7.40 -0.15
C GLY A 44 25.02 -8.83 -0.72
N ARG A 45 23.88 -9.16 -1.30
CA ARG A 45 23.54 -10.46 -1.91
C ARG A 45 23.16 -10.36 -3.39
N GLY A 46 23.34 -9.19 -4.00
CA GLY A 46 22.97 -8.93 -5.39
C GLY A 46 21.44 -8.89 -5.59
N ILE A 47 20.66 -8.60 -4.55
CA ILE A 47 19.20 -8.51 -4.60
C ILE A 47 18.78 -7.04 -4.55
N ASP A 48 18.00 -6.60 -5.54
CA ASP A 48 17.30 -5.32 -5.52
C ASP A 48 15.98 -5.45 -4.73
N VAL A 49 15.89 -4.76 -3.59
CA VAL A 49 14.70 -4.77 -2.74
C VAL A 49 13.81 -3.60 -3.09
N GLN A 50 12.56 -3.89 -3.47
CA GLN A 50 11.58 -2.88 -3.81
C GLN A 50 10.44 -2.89 -2.79
N HIS A 51 10.03 -1.71 -2.34
CA HIS A 51 8.97 -1.55 -1.36
C HIS A 51 7.70 -1.01 -2.00
N TYR A 52 6.56 -1.55 -1.60
CA TYR A 52 5.23 -1.16 -2.06
C TYR A 52 4.27 -1.05 -0.89
N ILE A 53 3.34 -0.10 -0.95
CA ILE A 53 2.20 -0.07 -0.04
C ILE A 53 0.96 -0.59 -0.78
N ASN A 54 0.19 -1.44 -0.10
CA ASN A 54 -1.13 -1.90 -0.52
C ASN A 54 -2.10 -1.70 0.66
N SER A 55 -2.79 -0.56 0.68
CA SER A 55 -3.55 -0.09 1.85
C SER A 55 -4.98 0.31 1.50
N SER A 56 -5.92 0.05 2.40
CA SER A 56 -7.28 0.60 2.32
C SER A 56 -7.36 2.06 2.80
N GLY A 57 -6.28 2.59 3.35
CA GLY A 57 -6.18 3.99 3.78
C GLY A 57 -6.14 4.99 2.61
N ILE A 58 -6.03 6.26 2.95
CA ILE A 58 -6.00 7.37 1.99
C ILE A 58 -4.57 7.57 1.49
N LYS A 59 -4.39 7.55 0.16
CA LYS A 59 -3.09 7.66 -0.51
C LYS A 59 -2.35 8.93 -0.12
N GLU A 60 -3.04 10.05 -0.10
CA GLU A 60 -2.47 11.36 0.20
C GLU A 60 -1.93 11.44 1.65
N ILE A 61 -2.54 10.71 2.58
CA ILE A 61 -2.02 10.57 3.95
C ILE A 61 -0.70 9.79 3.93
N LEU A 62 -0.67 8.68 3.20
CA LEU A 62 0.54 7.86 3.07
C LEU A 62 1.68 8.61 2.36
N GLU A 63 1.36 9.37 1.31
CA GLU A 63 2.31 10.25 0.62
C GLU A 63 2.87 11.38 1.52
N GLY A 64 2.13 11.77 2.55
CA GLY A 64 2.55 12.79 3.52
C GLY A 64 3.53 12.27 4.57
N THR A 65 3.74 10.95 4.65
CA THR A 65 4.67 10.36 5.62
C THR A 65 6.13 10.59 5.21
N ASP A 66 7.03 10.64 6.18
CA ASP A 66 8.47 10.82 5.92
C ASP A 66 9.13 9.59 5.28
N ILE A 67 8.48 8.43 5.36
CA ILE A 67 8.91 7.19 4.71
C ILE A 67 8.30 6.98 3.32
N ALA A 68 7.44 7.88 2.83
CA ALA A 68 6.75 7.72 1.54
C ALA A 68 7.73 7.51 0.36
N ARG A 69 8.89 8.16 0.41
CA ARG A 69 9.96 8.06 -0.60
C ARG A 69 10.62 6.68 -0.69
N GLU A 70 10.46 5.84 0.33
CA GLU A 70 11.01 4.49 0.35
C GLU A 70 10.22 3.52 -0.51
N PHE A 71 9.00 3.90 -0.91
CA PHE A 71 8.10 3.05 -1.68
C PHE A 71 8.16 3.38 -3.16
N LYS A 72 8.36 2.35 -3.98
CA LYS A 72 8.32 2.46 -5.44
C LYS A 72 6.91 2.85 -5.92
N ASN A 73 5.87 2.33 -5.27
CA ASN A 73 4.48 2.74 -5.52
C ASN A 73 3.61 2.54 -4.28
N ILE A 74 2.55 3.37 -4.19
CA ILE A 74 1.55 3.34 -3.13
C ILE A 74 0.19 3.07 -3.77
N TYR A 75 -0.31 1.85 -3.59
CA TYR A 75 -1.66 1.45 -3.96
C TYR A 75 -2.58 1.65 -2.77
N ALA A 76 -3.40 2.68 -2.83
CA ALA A 76 -4.31 3.06 -1.74
C ALA A 76 -5.54 3.79 -2.29
N SER A 77 -6.54 3.97 -1.44
CA SER A 77 -7.73 4.75 -1.80
C SER A 77 -7.35 6.21 -2.02
N SER A 78 -7.92 6.84 -3.05
CA SER A 78 -7.60 8.23 -3.40
C SER A 78 -8.83 8.99 -3.87
N PHE A 79 -8.69 10.32 -3.98
CA PHE A 79 -9.75 11.22 -4.42
C PHE A 79 -9.43 11.88 -5.75
N LEU A 80 -10.50 12.32 -6.44
CA LEU A 80 -10.42 13.37 -7.44
C LEU A 80 -10.48 14.72 -6.71
N TYR A 81 -9.73 15.69 -7.23
CA TYR A 81 -9.62 17.04 -6.70
C TYR A 81 -10.08 18.05 -7.72
N ASP A 82 -10.75 19.08 -7.24
CA ASP A 82 -11.10 20.25 -8.04
C ASP A 82 -9.90 21.19 -8.24
N ASP A 83 -10.14 22.29 -8.97
CA ASP A 83 -9.10 23.28 -9.29
C ASP A 83 -8.58 24.00 -8.04
N GLU A 84 -9.34 24.00 -6.93
CA GLU A 84 -8.93 24.55 -5.64
C GLU A 84 -8.17 23.52 -4.79
N GLY A 85 -8.00 22.30 -5.30
CA GLY A 85 -7.33 21.19 -4.63
C GLY A 85 -8.16 20.53 -3.53
N ALA A 86 -9.49 20.71 -3.53
CA ALA A 86 -10.41 20.07 -2.61
C ALA A 86 -10.93 18.74 -3.18
N ALA A 87 -10.93 17.70 -2.35
CA ALA A 87 -11.46 16.39 -2.73
C ALA A 87 -12.97 16.45 -2.92
N TYR A 88 -13.45 16.05 -4.10
CA TYR A 88 -14.88 16.06 -4.42
C TYR A 88 -15.45 14.67 -4.71
N TRP A 89 -14.67 13.72 -5.18
CA TRP A 89 -15.12 12.37 -5.52
C TRP A 89 -14.05 11.31 -5.25
N PRO A 90 -14.43 10.07 -4.86
CA PRO A 90 -13.48 8.96 -4.78
C PRO A 90 -12.97 8.58 -6.17
N ALA A 91 -11.64 8.62 -6.37
CA ALA A 91 -11.00 8.17 -7.61
C ALA A 91 -10.76 6.66 -7.58
N VAL A 92 -10.26 6.17 -6.44
CA VAL A 92 -9.94 4.76 -6.22
C VAL A 92 -10.42 4.36 -4.83
N GLY A 93 -11.11 3.24 -4.73
CA GLY A 93 -11.47 2.62 -3.46
C GLY A 93 -10.74 1.29 -3.30
N VAL A 94 -9.89 1.18 -2.30
CA VAL A 94 -9.20 -0.07 -1.93
C VAL A 94 -9.86 -0.66 -0.69
N ASN A 95 -10.26 -1.92 -0.79
CA ASN A 95 -10.87 -2.67 0.31
C ASN A 95 -10.44 -4.14 0.27
N TYR A 96 -10.89 -4.93 1.23
CA TYR A 96 -10.51 -6.34 1.35
C TYR A 96 -10.85 -7.21 0.11
N THR A 97 -11.84 -6.82 -0.70
CA THR A 97 -12.24 -7.60 -1.88
C THR A 97 -11.35 -7.35 -3.08
N ASN A 98 -10.74 -6.17 -3.18
CA ASN A 98 -9.95 -5.78 -4.35
C ASN A 98 -8.45 -5.58 -4.06
N LYS A 99 -8.00 -5.77 -2.82
CA LYS A 99 -6.57 -5.63 -2.45
C LYS A 99 -5.65 -6.55 -3.25
N THR A 100 -6.08 -7.76 -3.53
CA THR A 100 -5.29 -8.76 -4.27
C THR A 100 -4.93 -8.34 -5.69
N GLN A 101 -5.77 -7.52 -6.34
CA GLN A 101 -5.45 -7.03 -7.69
C GLN A 101 -4.14 -6.23 -7.74
N PHE A 102 -3.82 -5.51 -6.66
CA PHE A 102 -2.59 -4.71 -6.60
C PHE A 102 -1.34 -5.58 -6.45
N ILE A 103 -1.47 -6.77 -5.84
CA ILE A 103 -0.39 -7.76 -5.84
C ILE A 103 -0.12 -8.25 -7.26
N TYR A 104 -1.16 -8.50 -8.07
CA TYR A 104 -0.98 -8.84 -9.49
C TYR A 104 -0.40 -7.67 -10.30
N LYS A 105 -0.76 -6.42 -9.99
CA LYS A 105 -0.13 -5.25 -10.63
C LYS A 105 1.36 -5.19 -10.33
N ILE A 106 1.76 -5.36 -9.08
CA ILE A 106 3.19 -5.46 -8.68
C ILE A 106 3.87 -6.60 -9.43
N ASN A 107 3.27 -7.78 -9.45
CA ASN A 107 3.79 -8.96 -10.12
C ASN A 107 4.09 -8.70 -11.61
N LYS A 108 3.21 -7.96 -12.29
CA LYS A 108 3.33 -7.66 -13.72
C LYS A 108 4.00 -6.31 -14.03
N GLY A 109 4.47 -5.58 -13.03
CA GLY A 109 5.10 -4.26 -13.20
C GLY A 109 4.15 -3.17 -13.67
N VAL A 110 2.85 -3.28 -13.37
CA VAL A 110 1.83 -2.31 -13.78
C VAL A 110 1.71 -1.23 -12.70
N GLU A 111 2.31 -0.08 -12.95
CA GLU A 111 2.34 1.02 -11.97
C GLU A 111 1.02 1.80 -11.90
N SER A 112 0.34 1.96 -13.02
CA SER A 112 -0.94 2.69 -13.07
C SER A 112 -2.08 1.90 -12.46
N VAL A 113 -2.81 2.53 -11.54
CA VAL A 113 -4.01 1.94 -10.92
C VAL A 113 -5.12 1.72 -11.95
N SER A 114 -5.23 2.61 -12.95
CA SER A 114 -6.28 2.57 -13.99
C SER A 114 -5.95 1.64 -15.18
N ASP A 115 -4.70 1.18 -15.31
CA ASP A 115 -4.35 0.28 -16.39
C ASP A 115 -4.88 -1.13 -16.12
N THR A 116 -5.92 -1.50 -16.85
CA THR A 116 -6.56 -2.82 -16.79
C THR A 116 -6.07 -3.76 -17.88
N LYS A 117 -5.51 -3.25 -18.98
CA LYS A 117 -5.05 -4.08 -20.11
C LYS A 117 -3.83 -4.89 -19.71
N LEU A 118 -2.79 -4.22 -19.21
CA LEU A 118 -1.54 -4.88 -18.85
C LEU A 118 -1.72 -5.87 -17.70
N VAL A 119 -2.57 -5.56 -16.71
CA VAL A 119 -2.80 -6.50 -15.59
C VAL A 119 -3.51 -7.77 -16.04
N ASN A 120 -4.36 -7.70 -17.08
CA ASN A 120 -5.09 -8.85 -17.63
C ASN A 120 -4.33 -9.59 -18.75
N GLN A 121 -3.27 -9.00 -19.28
CA GLN A 121 -2.45 -9.65 -20.29
C GLN A 121 -1.74 -10.87 -19.70
N TYR A 122 -1.74 -11.97 -20.42
CA TYR A 122 -0.93 -13.14 -20.04
C TYR A 122 0.56 -12.79 -20.13
N LEU A 123 1.29 -13.11 -19.07
CA LEU A 123 2.74 -12.95 -19.00
C LEU A 123 3.31 -14.20 -18.33
N GLU A 124 4.23 -14.87 -19.02
CA GLU A 124 4.96 -16.01 -18.48
C GLU A 124 5.63 -15.62 -17.15
N GLU A 125 5.72 -16.56 -16.22
CA GLU A 125 6.18 -16.28 -14.86
C GLU A 125 7.60 -15.71 -14.83
N GLU A 126 8.48 -16.23 -15.67
CA GLU A 126 9.89 -15.82 -15.78
C GLU A 126 10.05 -14.40 -16.32
N LYS A 127 9.06 -13.91 -17.08
CA LYS A 127 9.03 -12.56 -17.65
C LYS A 127 8.38 -11.53 -16.74
N ARG A 128 7.81 -11.95 -15.60
CA ARG A 128 7.20 -11.02 -14.65
C ARG A 128 8.26 -10.28 -13.87
N PRO A 129 8.21 -8.93 -13.81
CA PRO A 129 9.21 -8.11 -13.12
C PRO A 129 9.37 -8.45 -11.64
N VAL A 130 8.29 -8.81 -10.96
CA VAL A 130 8.33 -9.24 -9.56
C VAL A 130 7.57 -10.56 -9.43
N GLN A 131 8.29 -11.66 -9.43
CA GLN A 131 7.67 -13.00 -9.30
C GLN A 131 7.13 -13.20 -7.88
N PHE A 132 6.01 -13.91 -7.75
CA PHE A 132 5.38 -14.13 -6.43
C PHE A 132 6.31 -14.77 -5.41
N LYS A 133 7.15 -15.73 -5.83
CA LYS A 133 8.13 -16.41 -4.95
C LYS A 133 9.17 -15.46 -4.33
N HIS A 134 9.34 -14.26 -4.91
CA HIS A 134 10.22 -13.21 -4.41
C HIS A 134 9.47 -12.13 -3.61
N MET A 135 8.16 -12.31 -3.36
CA MET A 135 7.38 -11.37 -2.58
C MET A 135 7.35 -11.76 -1.10
N ILE A 136 7.42 -10.73 -0.25
CA ILE A 136 7.10 -10.84 1.18
C ILE A 136 5.96 -9.85 1.44
N PHE A 137 4.79 -10.37 1.83
CA PHE A 137 3.66 -9.54 2.23
C PHE A 137 3.63 -9.39 3.74
N ILE A 138 3.64 -8.15 4.22
CA ILE A 138 3.55 -7.83 5.64
C ILE A 138 2.19 -7.17 5.90
N GLY A 139 1.40 -7.71 6.81
CA GLY A 139 0.07 -7.20 7.11
C GLY A 139 -0.28 -7.31 8.60
N ASP A 140 -1.20 -6.46 9.06
CA ASP A 140 -1.60 -6.36 10.47
C ASP A 140 -3.10 -6.60 10.69
N GLY A 141 -3.86 -6.82 9.64
CA GLY A 141 -5.32 -6.87 9.73
C GLY A 141 -5.99 -7.99 8.94
N THR A 142 -7.25 -8.26 9.30
CA THR A 142 -8.08 -9.26 8.63
C THR A 142 -8.26 -8.98 7.14
N THR A 143 -8.19 -7.70 6.74
CA THR A 143 -8.27 -7.27 5.34
C THR A 143 -7.04 -7.68 4.51
N ASP A 144 -5.93 -8.04 5.16
CA ASP A 144 -4.69 -8.48 4.52
C ASP A 144 -4.65 -9.98 4.26
N ILE A 145 -5.48 -10.76 4.95
CA ILE A 145 -5.50 -12.22 4.84
C ILE A 145 -5.60 -12.72 3.39
N PRO A 146 -6.46 -12.18 2.52
CA PRO A 146 -6.51 -12.62 1.13
C PRO A 146 -5.19 -12.40 0.38
N CYS A 147 -4.51 -11.28 0.62
CA CYS A 147 -3.22 -10.97 0.01
C CYS A 147 -2.11 -11.90 0.55
N MET A 148 -2.10 -12.14 1.87
CA MET A 148 -1.15 -13.05 2.50
C MET A 148 -1.29 -14.48 1.98
N ARG A 149 -2.54 -14.96 1.85
CA ARG A 149 -2.85 -16.28 1.27
C ARG A 149 -2.42 -16.37 -0.20
N LEU A 150 -2.73 -15.34 -1.00
CA LEU A 150 -2.33 -15.29 -2.40
C LEU A 150 -0.81 -15.40 -2.54
N VAL A 151 -0.05 -14.53 -1.87
CA VAL A 151 1.41 -14.52 -1.96
C VAL A 151 1.99 -15.86 -1.51
N LYS A 152 1.52 -16.40 -0.37
CA LYS A 152 1.98 -17.68 0.16
C LYS A 152 1.65 -18.87 -0.76
N SER A 153 0.45 -18.92 -1.35
CA SER A 153 0.03 -20.00 -2.26
C SER A 153 0.82 -20.01 -3.57
N GLN A 154 1.40 -18.88 -3.95
CA GLN A 154 2.23 -18.70 -5.14
C GLN A 154 3.75 -18.82 -4.84
N GLY A 155 4.13 -19.33 -3.67
CA GLY A 155 5.52 -19.59 -3.30
C GLY A 155 6.25 -18.42 -2.64
N GLY A 156 5.57 -17.30 -2.40
CA GLY A 156 6.12 -16.16 -1.64
C GLY A 156 5.94 -16.33 -0.14
N HIS A 157 6.22 -15.28 0.60
CA HIS A 157 6.19 -15.27 2.07
C HIS A 157 5.20 -14.25 2.61
N SER A 158 4.66 -14.54 3.80
CA SER A 158 3.74 -13.63 4.50
C SER A 158 4.13 -13.51 5.96
N ILE A 159 4.12 -12.29 6.47
CA ILE A 159 4.44 -11.95 7.86
C ILE A 159 3.24 -11.21 8.45
N ALA A 160 2.64 -11.78 9.48
CA ALA A 160 1.64 -11.09 10.28
C ALA A 160 2.34 -10.28 11.37
N VAL A 161 1.99 -9.00 11.46
CA VAL A 161 2.45 -8.11 12.54
C VAL A 161 1.25 -7.70 13.40
N TYR A 162 1.47 -7.49 14.67
CA TYR A 162 0.42 -7.11 15.60
C TYR A 162 0.95 -6.17 16.68
N ASN A 163 0.05 -5.37 17.24
CA ASN A 163 0.36 -4.57 18.40
C ASN A 163 0.11 -5.41 19.68
N PRO A 164 1.15 -5.73 20.48
CA PRO A 164 0.98 -6.55 21.68
C PRO A 164 0.08 -5.89 22.74
N ALA A 165 -0.16 -4.59 22.68
CA ALA A 165 -1.10 -3.89 23.56
C ALA A 165 -2.58 -4.12 23.17
N HIS A 166 -2.85 -4.64 21.96
CA HIS A 166 -4.20 -4.98 21.49
C HIS A 166 -4.36 -6.50 21.48
N GLN A 167 -4.58 -7.10 22.64
CA GLN A 167 -4.94 -8.52 22.76
C GLN A 167 -6.34 -8.70 22.15
N GLY A 168 -6.48 -9.49 21.09
CA GLY A 168 -7.76 -9.83 20.45
C GLY A 168 -7.79 -9.78 18.92
N SER A 169 -6.68 -9.50 18.24
CA SER A 169 -6.66 -9.39 16.78
C SER A 169 -6.36 -10.71 16.04
N PHE A 170 -6.24 -11.84 16.76
CA PHE A 170 -5.84 -13.14 16.22
C PHE A 170 -6.69 -14.30 16.77
N GLU A 171 -8.03 -14.18 16.73
CA GLU A 171 -8.93 -15.32 16.78
C GLU A 171 -9.50 -15.61 15.41
#